data_2d1563c30ded399804cca5f9725b6bb7
#
_entry.id   2d1563c30ded399804cca5f9725b6bb7
#
_cell.length_a   1.000
_cell.length_b   1.000
_cell.length_c   1.000
_cell.angle_alpha   90.00
_cell.angle_beta   90.00
_cell.angle_gamma   90.00
#
_symmetry.space_group_name_H-M   'P 1'
#
loop_
_entity.id
_entity.type
_entity.pdbx_description
1 polymer ?
#
loop_
_entity_poly.entity_id
_entity_poly.type
_entity_poly.pdbx_seq_one_letter_code
_entity_poly.pdbx_strand_id
1 'polypeptide(L)'
;MFRLSVLFVFFIGNIVAQDSTTVKRILSFQEKLNKDFTTEEISPLPSKAIKKFKALDFFEIDTSFCIRAKFIRTPHETPFIMKTTTGREPLYVKYGEAHFVLQEKKCVLMIYENQGLKTQPEYEDYLFLPFTDLTNGKSSYSGGRFIDLKTPKDGFILIDFNTAYNPYCAYNDRYSCPIPPEENNLAIKILAGVKKYDKHPENK
;
A
#
# COMPACT_ATOMS: atom_id res chain seq x y z
N MET A 1 52.61 -26.55 30.83
CA MET A 1 52.11 -26.42 29.43
C MET A 1 50.62 -26.16 29.49
N PHE A 2 50.17 -24.90 29.39
CA PHE A 2 48.76 -24.52 29.35
C PHE A 2 48.32 -24.52 27.88
N ARG A 3 47.34 -25.36 27.55
CA ARG A 3 46.67 -25.33 26.23
C ARG A 3 45.54 -24.31 26.26
N LEU A 4 45.71 -23.23 25.53
CA LEU A 4 44.70 -22.21 25.30
C LEU A 4 43.75 -22.72 24.21
N SER A 5 42.51 -23.15 24.58
CA SER A 5 41.44 -23.48 23.62
C SER A 5 40.77 -22.21 23.17
N VAL A 6 40.97 -21.82 21.93
CA VAL A 6 40.22 -20.71 21.28
C VAL A 6 38.88 -21.24 20.84
N LEU A 7 37.83 -20.77 21.51
CA LEU A 7 36.43 -21.04 21.12
C LEU A 7 36.04 -20.13 19.95
N PHE A 8 35.94 -20.70 18.75
CA PHE A 8 35.44 -19.99 17.58
C PHE A 8 33.91 -19.93 17.66
N VAL A 9 33.35 -18.79 18.04
CA VAL A 9 31.91 -18.54 17.99
C VAL A 9 31.55 -18.20 16.55
N PHE A 10 30.96 -19.17 15.84
CA PHE A 10 30.34 -18.90 14.54
C PHE A 10 29.07 -18.07 14.73
N PHE A 11 29.13 -16.79 14.40
CA PHE A 11 27.94 -15.96 14.20
C PHE A 11 27.23 -16.43 12.91
N ILE A 12 26.23 -17.30 13.05
CA ILE A 12 25.33 -17.64 11.96
C ILE A 12 24.42 -16.42 11.77
N GLY A 13 24.81 -15.51 10.88
CA GLY A 13 23.93 -14.47 10.39
C GLY A 13 22.74 -15.14 9.69
N ASN A 14 21.53 -15.00 10.25
CA ASN A 14 20.30 -15.36 9.56
C ASN A 14 20.15 -14.44 8.34
N ILE A 15 20.70 -14.86 7.19
CA ILE A 15 20.33 -14.30 5.89
C ILE A 15 18.89 -14.79 5.67
N VAL A 16 17.91 -13.93 5.94
CA VAL A 16 16.51 -14.15 5.52
C VAL A 16 16.53 -14.07 3.99
N ALA A 17 16.61 -15.22 3.34
CA ALA A 17 16.43 -15.29 1.89
C ALA A 17 15.03 -14.73 1.59
N GLN A 18 14.97 -13.62 0.84
CA GLN A 18 13.69 -13.10 0.35
C GLN A 18 12.96 -14.22 -0.39
N ASP A 19 11.71 -14.49 -0.01
CA ASP A 19 10.90 -15.48 -0.71
C ASP A 19 10.73 -15.07 -2.18
N SER A 20 11.33 -15.87 -3.07
CA SER A 20 11.37 -15.58 -4.51
C SER A 20 9.96 -15.46 -5.14
N THR A 21 8.97 -16.13 -4.56
CA THR A 21 7.57 -16.07 -5.01
C THR A 21 6.94 -14.71 -4.67
N THR A 22 7.18 -14.22 -3.46
CA THR A 22 6.71 -12.90 -3.02
C THR A 22 7.35 -11.79 -3.85
N VAL A 23 8.67 -11.85 -4.07
CA VAL A 23 9.38 -10.87 -4.92
C VAL A 23 8.82 -10.86 -6.35
N LYS A 24 8.61 -12.03 -6.98
CA LYS A 24 8.02 -12.12 -8.33
C LYS A 24 6.62 -11.50 -8.39
N ARG A 25 5.78 -11.74 -7.38
CA ARG A 25 4.45 -11.15 -7.30
C ARG A 25 4.50 -9.62 -7.21
N ILE A 26 5.43 -9.07 -6.40
CA ILE A 26 5.62 -7.62 -6.28
C ILE A 26 6.12 -7.02 -7.59
N LEU A 27 7.11 -7.63 -8.24
CA LEU A 27 7.61 -7.19 -9.55
C LEU A 27 6.50 -7.18 -10.61
N SER A 28 5.70 -8.25 -10.68
CA SER A 28 4.55 -8.32 -11.60
C SER A 28 3.52 -7.22 -11.35
N PHE A 29 3.27 -6.88 -10.08
CA PHE A 29 2.41 -5.74 -9.73
C PHE A 29 3.00 -4.40 -10.22
N GLN A 30 4.30 -4.17 -10.01
CA GLN A 30 4.98 -2.95 -10.43
C GLN A 30 4.99 -2.80 -11.96
N GLU A 31 5.26 -3.90 -12.68
CA GLU A 31 5.20 -3.94 -14.13
C GLU A 31 3.79 -3.62 -14.66
N LYS A 32 2.77 -4.27 -14.07
CA LYS A 32 1.38 -3.99 -14.44
C LYS A 32 1.03 -2.52 -14.20
N LEU A 33 1.36 -1.98 -13.04
CA LEU A 33 1.07 -0.59 -12.70
C LEU A 33 1.77 0.38 -13.67
N ASN A 34 3.04 0.15 -14.01
CA ASN A 34 3.75 0.95 -15.01
C ASN A 34 3.09 0.86 -16.39
N LYS A 35 2.64 -0.33 -16.80
CA LYS A 35 1.91 -0.54 -18.04
C LYS A 35 0.60 0.25 -18.07
N ASP A 36 -0.18 0.21 -16.97
CA ASP A 36 -1.43 0.96 -16.86
C ASP A 36 -1.18 2.48 -17.02
N PHE A 37 -0.04 3.00 -16.52
CA PHE A 37 0.36 4.40 -16.65
C PHE A 37 0.78 4.80 -18.07
N THR A 38 1.23 3.86 -18.89
CA THR A 38 1.58 4.12 -20.31
C THR A 38 0.43 3.86 -21.27
N THR A 39 -0.67 3.25 -20.82
CA THR A 39 -1.84 2.93 -21.63
C THR A 39 -2.80 4.13 -21.65
N GLU A 40 -2.96 4.78 -22.80
CA GLU A 40 -3.64 6.08 -22.92
C GLU A 40 -5.08 6.07 -22.36
N GLU A 41 -5.81 4.96 -22.55
CA GLU A 41 -7.21 4.81 -22.17
C GLU A 41 -7.43 4.78 -20.65
N ILE A 42 -6.45 4.28 -19.90
CA ILE A 42 -6.57 4.06 -18.45
C ILE A 42 -5.57 4.86 -17.63
N SER A 43 -4.60 5.50 -18.27
CA SER A 43 -3.56 6.28 -17.59
C SER A 43 -4.14 7.41 -16.75
N PRO A 44 -3.71 7.59 -15.49
CA PRO A 44 -4.09 8.75 -14.70
C PRO A 44 -3.34 10.02 -15.13
N LEU A 45 -2.28 9.89 -15.92
CA LEU A 45 -1.46 11.02 -16.35
C LEU A 45 -2.20 11.92 -17.36
N PRO A 46 -1.90 13.23 -17.41
CA PRO A 46 -2.27 14.05 -18.54
C PRO A 46 -1.62 13.51 -19.83
N SER A 47 -2.32 13.57 -20.98
CA SER A 47 -1.86 12.99 -22.26
C SER A 47 -0.44 13.43 -22.66
N LYS A 48 -0.07 14.69 -22.36
CA LYS A 48 1.29 15.19 -22.62
C LYS A 48 2.35 14.51 -21.75
N ALA A 49 1.98 14.09 -20.52
CA ALA A 49 2.89 13.44 -19.59
C ALA A 49 3.08 11.95 -19.90
N ILE A 50 2.07 11.27 -20.46
CA ILE A 50 2.16 9.86 -20.88
C ILE A 50 3.35 9.65 -21.82
N LYS A 51 3.54 10.54 -22.81
CA LYS A 51 4.63 10.44 -23.82
C LYS A 51 6.03 10.55 -23.20
N LYS A 52 6.16 11.23 -22.05
CA LYS A 52 7.43 11.42 -21.32
C LYS A 52 7.61 10.43 -20.17
N PHE A 53 6.55 9.71 -19.80
CA PHE A 53 6.56 8.77 -18.68
C PHE A 53 7.45 7.58 -19.01
N LYS A 54 8.32 7.21 -18.07
CA LYS A 54 9.17 6.01 -18.16
C LYS A 54 8.72 4.93 -17.21
N ALA A 55 8.68 5.25 -15.93
CA ALA A 55 8.25 4.36 -14.86
C ALA A 55 7.91 5.15 -13.59
N LEU A 56 7.13 4.57 -12.71
CA LEU A 56 6.98 5.03 -11.34
C LEU A 56 8.26 4.76 -10.56
N ASP A 57 8.58 5.63 -9.61
CA ASP A 57 9.66 5.38 -8.65
C ASP A 57 9.10 4.59 -7.48
N PHE A 58 9.70 3.43 -7.20
CA PHE A 58 9.35 2.55 -6.09
C PHE A 58 10.44 2.56 -5.03
N PHE A 59 10.07 2.30 -3.79
CA PHE A 59 11.04 1.87 -2.78
C PHE A 59 11.62 0.50 -3.19
N GLU A 60 12.80 0.17 -2.67
CA GLU A 60 13.36 -1.18 -2.82
C GLU A 60 12.40 -2.21 -2.24
N ILE A 61 12.32 -3.37 -2.89
CA ILE A 61 11.45 -4.45 -2.43
C ILE A 61 11.99 -4.99 -1.12
N ASP A 62 11.16 -4.94 -0.09
CA ASP A 62 11.45 -5.49 1.23
C ASP A 62 10.29 -6.38 1.67
N THR A 63 10.50 -7.69 1.70
CA THR A 63 9.48 -8.68 2.07
C THR A 63 9.06 -8.60 3.54
N SER A 64 9.83 -7.91 4.40
CA SER A 64 9.41 -7.63 5.79
C SER A 64 8.16 -6.74 5.87
N PHE A 65 7.86 -6.00 4.80
CA PHE A 65 6.62 -5.23 4.64
C PHE A 65 5.46 -6.03 4.01
N CYS A 66 5.62 -7.34 3.79
CA CYS A 66 4.55 -8.25 3.38
C CYS A 66 4.03 -8.99 4.63
N ILE A 67 2.88 -8.60 5.15
CA ILE A 67 2.42 -8.93 6.50
C ILE A 67 1.14 -9.76 6.45
N ARG A 68 1.14 -10.92 7.10
CA ARG A 68 -0.06 -11.70 7.39
C ARG A 68 -0.69 -11.17 8.68
N ALA A 69 -1.63 -10.23 8.56
CA ALA A 69 -2.32 -9.61 9.68
C ALA A 69 -3.49 -10.46 10.17
N LYS A 70 -3.74 -10.50 11.50
CA LYS A 70 -4.97 -11.06 12.04
C LYS A 70 -6.13 -10.15 11.64
N PHE A 71 -7.12 -10.71 10.98
CA PHE A 71 -8.32 -9.99 10.54
C PHE A 71 -9.48 -10.21 11.50
N ILE A 72 -10.16 -9.13 11.88
CA ILE A 72 -11.35 -9.14 12.72
C ILE A 72 -12.48 -8.44 11.93
N ARG A 73 -13.52 -9.19 11.58
CA ARG A 73 -14.70 -8.66 10.89
C ARG A 73 -15.51 -7.74 11.82
N THR A 74 -16.01 -6.63 11.30
CA THR A 74 -16.89 -5.68 12.03
C THR A 74 -18.25 -5.58 11.34
N PRO A 75 -19.14 -6.60 11.48
CA PRO A 75 -20.34 -6.75 10.66
C PRO A 75 -21.45 -5.73 10.96
N HIS A 76 -21.38 -5.02 12.09
CA HIS A 76 -22.44 -4.11 12.56
C HIS A 76 -22.06 -2.62 12.39
N GLU A 77 -21.01 -2.33 11.63
CA GLU A 77 -20.61 -0.94 11.38
C GLU A 77 -21.59 -0.23 10.46
N THR A 78 -21.88 1.03 10.78
CA THR A 78 -22.77 1.87 9.97
C THR A 78 -22.00 2.43 8.76
N PRO A 79 -22.58 2.40 7.56
CA PRO A 79 -21.98 3.09 6.41
C PRO A 79 -21.81 4.59 6.67
N PHE A 80 -20.71 5.14 6.17
CA PHE A 80 -20.35 6.55 6.31
C PHE A 80 -19.83 7.13 4.98
N ILE A 81 -19.87 8.44 4.85
CA ILE A 81 -19.30 9.16 3.71
C ILE A 81 -17.80 9.32 3.95
N MET A 82 -16.96 8.68 3.13
CA MET A 82 -15.52 8.87 3.15
C MET A 82 -15.16 10.19 2.45
N LYS A 83 -14.48 11.09 3.16
CA LYS A 83 -14.02 12.37 2.61
C LYS A 83 -13.17 12.15 1.37
N THR A 84 -13.27 13.08 0.40
CA THR A 84 -12.46 13.06 -0.82
C THR A 84 -11.82 14.41 -1.09
N THR A 85 -10.87 14.45 -2.02
CA THR A 85 -10.13 15.65 -2.39
C THR A 85 -10.96 16.70 -3.13
N THR A 86 -12.18 16.38 -3.59
CA THR A 86 -13.04 17.27 -4.39
C THR A 86 -14.47 17.42 -3.84
N GLY A 87 -14.77 16.83 -2.69
CA GLY A 87 -16.12 16.86 -2.11
C GLY A 87 -17.10 15.83 -2.69
N ARG A 88 -16.64 14.87 -3.53
CA ARG A 88 -17.43 13.67 -3.86
C ARG A 88 -17.64 12.84 -2.59
N GLU A 89 -18.82 12.27 -2.42
CA GLU A 89 -19.29 11.62 -1.19
C GLU A 89 -19.51 10.10 -1.38
N PRO A 90 -18.46 9.30 -1.60
CA PRO A 90 -18.62 7.86 -1.73
C PRO A 90 -18.97 7.22 -0.39
N LEU A 91 -19.93 6.29 -0.41
CA LEU A 91 -20.37 5.56 0.76
C LEU A 91 -19.48 4.35 1.00
N TYR A 92 -18.88 4.28 2.18
CA TYR A 92 -18.06 3.16 2.65
C TYR A 92 -18.59 2.58 3.95
N VAL A 93 -18.23 1.35 4.24
CA VAL A 93 -18.39 0.74 5.56
C VAL A 93 -17.05 0.23 6.04
N LYS A 94 -16.78 0.33 7.33
CA LYS A 94 -15.63 -0.35 7.94
C LYS A 94 -15.92 -1.86 7.94
N TYR A 95 -15.25 -2.58 7.04
CA TYR A 95 -15.45 -4.00 6.82
C TYR A 95 -14.80 -4.85 7.91
N GLY A 96 -13.67 -4.40 8.44
CA GLY A 96 -12.95 -5.09 9.51
C GLY A 96 -11.66 -4.40 9.87
N GLU A 97 -10.94 -5.02 10.79
CA GLU A 97 -9.67 -4.54 11.33
C GLU A 97 -8.55 -5.53 11.04
N ALA A 98 -7.41 -5.03 10.61
CA ALA A 98 -6.18 -5.81 10.47
C ALA A 98 -5.22 -5.49 11.62
N HIS A 99 -4.95 -6.49 12.46
CA HIS A 99 -4.04 -6.38 13.60
C HIS A 99 -2.72 -7.07 13.29
N PHE A 100 -1.61 -6.36 13.44
CA PHE A 100 -0.27 -6.86 13.13
C PHE A 100 0.82 -6.20 13.97
N VAL A 101 2.03 -6.73 13.90
CA VAL A 101 3.24 -6.11 14.45
C VAL A 101 4.16 -5.76 13.30
N LEU A 102 4.66 -4.52 13.25
CA LEU A 102 5.64 -4.08 12.28
C LEU A 102 6.67 -3.18 12.98
N GLN A 103 7.95 -3.48 12.77
CA GLN A 103 9.05 -2.78 13.45
C GLN A 103 8.84 -2.71 14.98
N GLU A 104 8.48 -3.86 15.58
CA GLU A 104 8.19 -4.04 17.03
C GLU A 104 7.00 -3.25 17.57
N LYS A 105 6.28 -2.52 16.73
CA LYS A 105 5.07 -1.77 17.11
C LYS A 105 3.81 -2.54 16.75
N LYS A 106 2.86 -2.55 17.68
CA LYS A 106 1.50 -3.05 17.43
C LYS A 106 0.77 -2.02 16.56
N CYS A 107 0.23 -2.48 15.45
CA CYS A 107 -0.49 -1.67 14.47
C CYS A 107 -1.89 -2.26 14.25
N VAL A 108 -2.84 -1.37 14.01
CA VAL A 108 -4.18 -1.71 13.56
C VAL A 108 -4.52 -0.82 12.38
N LEU A 109 -5.05 -1.40 11.31
CA LEU A 109 -5.58 -0.66 10.17
C LEU A 109 -7.01 -1.08 9.90
N MET A 110 -7.87 -0.11 9.67
CA MET A 110 -9.26 -0.31 9.26
C MET A 110 -9.30 -0.61 7.76
N ILE A 111 -10.05 -1.62 7.40
CA ILE A 111 -10.27 -2.05 6.02
C ILE A 111 -11.70 -1.69 5.64
N TYR A 112 -11.87 -1.10 4.47
CA TYR A 112 -13.15 -0.54 4.04
C TYR A 112 -13.71 -1.27 2.82
N GLU A 113 -15.03 -1.31 2.73
CA GLU A 113 -15.78 -1.79 1.58
C GLU A 113 -16.57 -0.61 0.97
N ASN A 114 -16.38 -0.35 -0.32
CA ASN A 114 -17.14 0.67 -1.04
C ASN A 114 -18.52 0.13 -1.42
N GLN A 115 -19.59 0.76 -0.92
CA GLN A 115 -20.95 0.25 -1.10
C GLN A 115 -21.45 0.39 -2.54
N GLY A 116 -20.95 1.35 -3.32
CA GLY A 116 -21.26 1.49 -4.74
C GLY A 116 -20.53 0.46 -5.61
N LEU A 117 -19.25 0.20 -5.34
CA LEU A 117 -18.47 -0.81 -6.10
C LEU A 117 -18.95 -2.23 -5.81
N LYS A 118 -19.32 -2.54 -4.58
CA LYS A 118 -19.78 -3.87 -4.16
C LYS A 118 -20.93 -4.43 -5.01
N THR A 119 -21.72 -3.57 -5.61
CA THR A 119 -22.85 -3.98 -6.47
C THR A 119 -22.42 -4.48 -7.85
N GLN A 120 -21.15 -4.34 -8.22
CA GLN A 120 -20.56 -4.76 -9.49
C GLN A 120 -19.86 -6.11 -9.30
N PRO A 121 -20.12 -7.13 -10.14
CA PRO A 121 -19.59 -8.48 -9.95
C PRO A 121 -18.05 -8.56 -9.84
N GLU A 122 -17.35 -7.71 -10.58
CA GLU A 122 -15.87 -7.67 -10.55
C GLU A 122 -15.28 -7.14 -9.24
N TYR A 123 -16.10 -6.48 -8.39
CA TYR A 123 -15.70 -5.91 -7.10
C TYR A 123 -16.37 -6.58 -5.90
N GLU A 124 -17.02 -7.74 -6.08
CA GLU A 124 -17.75 -8.44 -5.00
C GLU A 124 -16.84 -8.77 -3.79
N ASP A 125 -15.60 -9.16 -4.04
CA ASP A 125 -14.60 -9.49 -3.01
C ASP A 125 -13.59 -8.36 -2.73
N TYR A 126 -13.79 -7.17 -3.35
CA TYR A 126 -12.87 -6.05 -3.26
C TYR A 126 -12.96 -5.32 -1.91
N LEU A 127 -11.81 -5.10 -1.31
CA LEU A 127 -11.64 -4.30 -0.09
C LEU A 127 -10.56 -3.23 -0.31
N PHE A 128 -10.73 -2.13 0.38
CA PHE A 128 -9.91 -0.94 0.23
C PHE A 128 -9.17 -0.60 1.53
N LEU A 129 -7.86 -0.43 1.46
CA LEU A 129 -7.00 -0.06 2.57
C LEU A 129 -6.26 1.25 2.27
N PRO A 130 -6.85 2.41 2.60
CA PRO A 130 -6.15 3.68 2.57
C PRO A 130 -5.36 3.87 3.87
N PHE A 131 -4.13 4.41 3.80
CA PHE A 131 -3.33 4.68 4.99
C PHE A 131 -2.40 5.87 4.81
N THR A 132 -1.94 6.44 5.93
CA THR A 132 -0.86 7.39 6.03
C THR A 132 0.24 6.86 6.93
N ASP A 133 1.46 7.37 6.77
CA ASP A 133 2.62 6.96 7.54
C ASP A 133 3.66 8.11 7.64
N LEU A 134 4.75 7.92 8.36
CA LEU A 134 5.77 8.96 8.58
C LEU A 134 6.59 9.33 7.32
N THR A 135 6.37 8.69 6.18
CA THR A 135 6.98 9.05 4.89
C THR A 135 6.17 10.07 4.10
N ASN A 136 4.88 10.28 4.45
CA ASN A 136 3.98 11.18 3.74
C ASN A 136 4.51 12.62 3.66
N GLY A 137 4.45 13.20 2.47
CA GLY A 137 4.96 14.55 2.17
C GLY A 137 6.48 14.63 2.04
N LYS A 138 7.22 13.58 2.40
CA LYS A 138 8.68 13.47 2.29
C LYS A 138 9.05 12.57 1.11
N SER A 139 9.13 11.27 1.32
CA SER A 139 9.49 10.26 0.31
C SER A 139 8.28 9.56 -0.33
N SER A 140 7.08 9.69 0.23
CA SER A 140 5.82 9.25 -0.38
C SER A 140 4.82 10.42 -0.54
N TYR A 141 3.73 10.18 -1.25
CA TYR A 141 2.69 11.20 -1.50
C TYR A 141 2.08 11.71 -0.19
N SER A 142 1.87 13.03 -0.09
CA SER A 142 1.38 13.68 1.13
C SER A 142 -0.03 13.26 1.54
N GLY A 143 -0.88 12.91 0.57
CA GLY A 143 -2.27 12.52 0.80
C GLY A 143 -2.48 11.04 1.17
N GLY A 144 -1.40 10.30 1.46
CA GLY A 144 -1.49 8.88 1.78
C GLY A 144 -1.38 7.97 0.55
N ARG A 145 -1.41 6.66 0.81
CA ARG A 145 -1.33 5.61 -0.20
C ARG A 145 -2.42 4.58 0.01
N PHE A 146 -2.67 3.77 -1.00
CA PHE A 146 -3.74 2.78 -1.02
C PHE A 146 -3.20 1.39 -1.29
N ILE A 147 -3.86 0.37 -0.75
CA ILE A 147 -3.65 -1.04 -1.08
C ILE A 147 -5.03 -1.63 -1.38
N ASP A 148 -5.13 -2.31 -2.53
CA ASP A 148 -6.30 -3.09 -2.89
C ASP A 148 -6.19 -4.48 -2.25
N LEU A 149 -7.25 -4.90 -1.59
CA LEU A 149 -7.32 -6.16 -0.88
C LEU A 149 -8.52 -6.97 -1.34
N LYS A 150 -8.55 -8.24 -0.96
CA LYS A 150 -9.70 -9.13 -1.15
C LYS A 150 -10.21 -9.65 0.17
N THR A 151 -11.49 -10.01 0.18
CA THR A 151 -12.13 -10.61 1.36
C THR A 151 -11.35 -11.84 1.85
N PRO A 152 -10.89 -11.84 3.10
CA PRO A 152 -10.13 -12.95 3.66
C PRO A 152 -11.02 -14.17 3.93
N LYS A 153 -10.44 -15.38 3.80
CA LYS A 153 -11.17 -16.66 3.97
C LYS A 153 -10.88 -17.36 5.29
N ASP A 154 -9.79 -17.02 5.97
CA ASP A 154 -9.24 -17.79 7.10
C ASP A 154 -8.95 -16.96 8.37
N GLY A 155 -9.58 -15.80 8.53
CA GLY A 155 -9.35 -14.91 9.67
C GLY A 155 -8.01 -14.17 9.63
N PHE A 156 -7.30 -14.23 8.50
CA PHE A 156 -6.09 -13.47 8.24
C PHE A 156 -6.18 -12.75 6.90
N ILE A 157 -5.53 -11.61 6.81
CA ILE A 157 -5.43 -10.83 5.57
C ILE A 157 -3.97 -10.53 5.27
N LEU A 158 -3.59 -10.67 4.00
CA LEU A 158 -2.24 -10.33 3.55
C LEU A 158 -2.19 -8.86 3.17
N ILE A 159 -1.42 -8.08 3.91
CA ILE A 159 -1.12 -6.67 3.60
C ILE A 159 0.30 -6.61 3.08
N ASP A 160 0.45 -6.33 1.79
CA ASP A 160 1.76 -6.13 1.17
C ASP A 160 1.98 -4.65 0.86
N PHE A 161 2.69 -3.96 1.73
CA PHE A 161 3.00 -2.55 1.52
C PHE A 161 3.88 -2.28 0.29
N ASN A 162 4.57 -3.30 -0.25
CA ASN A 162 5.29 -3.17 -1.52
C ASN A 162 4.34 -2.94 -2.71
N THR A 163 3.06 -3.25 -2.54
CA THR A 163 2.01 -2.96 -3.53
C THR A 163 1.24 -1.68 -3.25
N ALA A 164 1.67 -0.89 -2.26
CA ALA A 164 1.03 0.39 -1.98
C ALA A 164 1.26 1.38 -3.13
N TYR A 165 0.18 2.02 -3.59
CA TYR A 165 0.19 2.96 -4.69
C TYR A 165 -0.38 4.32 -4.31
N ASN A 166 -0.01 5.36 -5.04
CA ASN A 166 -0.56 6.70 -4.84
C ASN A 166 -1.95 6.82 -5.50
N PRO A 167 -2.89 7.56 -4.87
CA PRO A 167 -4.16 7.91 -5.51
C PRO A 167 -3.93 8.70 -6.81
N TYR A 168 -4.84 8.59 -7.77
CA TYR A 168 -4.72 9.24 -9.06
C TYR A 168 -4.61 10.77 -8.99
N CYS A 169 -5.16 11.39 -7.94
CA CYS A 169 -4.99 12.84 -7.71
C CYS A 169 -3.53 13.24 -7.42
N ALA A 170 -2.66 12.31 -7.04
CA ALA A 170 -1.22 12.55 -6.95
C ALA A 170 -0.60 12.89 -8.32
N TYR A 171 -1.23 12.47 -9.41
CA TYR A 171 -0.73 12.62 -10.78
C TYR A 171 -1.52 13.65 -11.58
N ASN A 172 -2.82 13.81 -11.30
CA ASN A 172 -3.70 14.69 -12.07
C ASN A 172 -4.87 15.15 -11.19
N ASP A 173 -5.03 16.47 -11.06
CA ASP A 173 -5.99 17.11 -10.16
C ASP A 173 -7.46 16.92 -10.60
N ARG A 174 -7.72 16.38 -11.80
CA ARG A 174 -9.08 16.00 -12.24
C ARG A 174 -9.71 14.87 -11.42
N TYR A 175 -8.89 14.09 -10.70
CA TYR A 175 -9.38 12.94 -9.95
C TYR A 175 -9.81 13.30 -8.54
N SER A 176 -10.95 12.74 -8.14
CA SER A 176 -11.44 12.78 -6.78
C SER A 176 -11.04 11.51 -6.04
N CYS A 177 -10.15 11.63 -5.06
CA CYS A 177 -9.62 10.49 -4.34
C CYS A 177 -10.06 10.49 -2.88
N PRO A 178 -10.34 9.31 -2.29
CA PRO A 178 -10.56 9.18 -0.87
C PRO A 178 -9.38 9.73 -0.05
N ILE A 179 -9.70 10.35 1.08
CA ILE A 179 -8.71 10.78 2.06
C ILE A 179 -8.64 9.70 3.14
N PRO A 180 -7.46 9.12 3.42
CA PRO A 180 -7.32 8.13 4.48
C PRO A 180 -7.87 8.66 5.81
N PRO A 181 -8.75 7.92 6.50
CA PRO A 181 -9.20 8.28 7.84
C PRO A 181 -8.04 8.33 8.84
N GLU A 182 -8.14 9.19 9.87
CA GLU A 182 -7.08 9.41 10.86
C GLU A 182 -6.69 8.11 11.59
N GLU A 183 -7.64 7.21 11.82
CA GLU A 183 -7.41 5.89 12.42
C GLU A 183 -6.47 4.99 11.61
N ASN A 184 -6.28 5.28 10.31
CA ASN A 184 -5.33 4.59 9.44
C ASN A 184 -3.98 5.31 9.33
N ASN A 185 -3.61 6.08 10.35
CA ASN A 185 -2.29 6.69 10.43
C ASN A 185 -1.30 5.79 11.19
N LEU A 186 -0.25 5.36 10.50
CA LEU A 186 0.83 4.56 11.07
C LEU A 186 1.96 5.46 11.58
N ALA A 187 2.24 5.40 12.89
CA ALA A 187 3.36 6.13 13.52
C ALA A 187 4.73 5.44 13.27
N ILE A 188 4.93 4.93 12.05
CA ILE A 188 6.16 4.28 11.56
C ILE A 188 6.40 4.73 10.11
N LYS A 189 7.62 4.49 9.59
CA LYS A 189 7.93 4.73 8.17
C LYS A 189 7.67 3.46 7.36
N ILE A 190 6.83 3.54 6.35
CA ILE A 190 6.60 2.46 5.39
C ILE A 190 7.47 2.73 4.14
N LEU A 191 8.69 2.22 4.15
CA LEU A 191 9.64 2.35 3.04
C LEU A 191 9.41 1.25 1.99
N ALA A 192 8.17 1.11 1.52
CA ALA A 192 7.74 0.12 0.53
C ALA A 192 6.68 0.73 -0.39
N GLY A 193 6.49 0.18 -1.60
CA GLY A 193 5.52 0.65 -2.59
C GLY A 193 5.97 1.87 -3.39
N VAL A 194 5.02 2.63 -3.93
CA VAL A 194 5.29 3.79 -4.80
C VAL A 194 5.76 4.98 -3.98
N LYS A 195 6.84 5.63 -4.42
CA LYS A 195 7.34 6.90 -3.88
C LYS A 195 6.51 8.10 -4.35
N LYS A 196 6.87 9.28 -3.83
CA LYS A 196 6.27 10.55 -4.25
C LYS A 196 6.51 10.78 -5.75
N TYR A 197 5.42 11.05 -6.48
CA TYR A 197 5.51 11.49 -7.87
C TYR A 197 5.83 12.98 -7.94
N ASP A 198 6.80 13.35 -8.76
CA ASP A 198 7.10 14.74 -9.07
C ASP A 198 6.35 15.16 -10.33
N LYS A 199 5.36 16.05 -10.18
CA LYS A 199 4.58 16.57 -11.32
C LYS A 199 5.40 17.51 -12.21
N HIS A 200 6.52 18.05 -11.69
CA HIS A 200 7.33 19.07 -12.33
C HIS A 200 8.84 18.75 -12.22
N PRO A 201 9.30 17.64 -12.82
CA PRO A 201 10.71 17.23 -12.70
C PRO A 201 11.70 18.22 -13.33
N GLU A 202 11.21 19.16 -14.14
CA GLU A 202 12.03 20.15 -14.85
C GLU A 202 12.45 21.35 -13.96
N ASN A 203 11.94 21.42 -12.71
CA ASN A 203 12.22 22.49 -11.76
C ASN A 203 13.30 22.13 -10.71
N LYS A 204 14.10 21.09 -10.96
CA LYS A 204 15.23 20.67 -10.11
C LYS A 204 16.57 21.03 -10.73
#